data_f8764a325169334fa2fc5914a7ed6d60
#
_entry.id   f8764a325169334fa2fc5914a7ed6d60
#
_cell.length_a   1.000
_cell.length_b   1.000
_cell.length_c   1.000
_cell.angle_alpha   90.00
_cell.angle_beta   90.00
_cell.angle_gamma   90.00
#
_symmetry.space_group_name_H-M   'P 1'
#
loop_
_entity.id
_entity.type
_entity.pdbx_description
1 polymer ?
#
loop_
_entity_poly.entity_id
_entity_poly.type
_entity_poly.pdbx_seq_one_letter_code
_entity_poly.pdbx_strand_id
1 'polypeptide(L)'
;MDIVSDGKRVKLNRTGNPAMTVGGTGDVLSGIVAGLMAQGVTEFKASVAGAFINGAAGDLAVVELGNHLAPTDLIHLIPKIMNEPMLHKKLSATQ
;
A
#
# COMPACT_ATOMS: atom_id res chain seq x y z
N MET A 1 7.15 6.09 -5.77
CA MET A 1 6.41 7.17 -5.07
C MET A 1 5.13 7.45 -5.82
N ASP A 2 4.03 7.54 -5.12
CA ASP A 2 2.72 7.83 -5.71
C ASP A 2 2.33 9.28 -5.46
N ILE A 3 1.63 9.88 -6.43
CA ILE A 3 1.07 11.22 -6.29
C ILE A 3 -0.45 11.09 -6.33
N VAL A 4 -1.11 11.53 -5.27
CA VAL A 4 -2.57 11.52 -5.16
C VAL A 4 -3.08 12.96 -5.19
N SER A 5 -4.00 13.26 -6.09
CA SER A 5 -4.55 14.61 -6.23
C SER A 5 -6.03 14.56 -6.55
N ASP A 6 -6.79 15.54 -6.03
CA ASP A 6 -8.19 15.78 -6.40
C ASP A 6 -8.35 17.10 -7.15
N GLY A 7 -7.24 17.69 -7.63
CA GLY A 7 -7.22 18.97 -8.29
C GLY A 7 -7.04 20.18 -7.36
N LYS A 8 -7.24 19.99 -6.06
CA LYS A 8 -7.07 21.02 -5.02
C LYS A 8 -6.04 20.64 -4.00
N ARG A 9 -6.00 19.34 -3.63
CA ARG A 9 -5.07 18.78 -2.65
C ARG A 9 -4.15 17.81 -3.34
N VAL A 10 -2.90 17.78 -2.90
CA VAL A 10 -1.89 16.85 -3.40
C VAL A 10 -1.23 16.17 -2.21
N LYS A 11 -1.10 14.86 -2.28
CA LYS A 11 -0.39 14.07 -1.28
C LYS A 11 0.65 13.19 -1.98
N LEU A 12 1.87 13.23 -1.49
CA LEU A 12 2.93 12.32 -1.95
C LEU A 12 2.99 11.11 -1.04
N ASN A 13 2.91 9.92 -1.63
CA ASN A 13 3.07 8.66 -0.91
C ASN A 13 4.48 8.12 -1.19
N ARG A 14 5.23 7.86 -0.12
CA ARG A 14 6.61 7.38 -0.21
C ARG A 14 6.78 5.90 0.14
N THR A 15 5.68 5.19 0.39
CA THR A 15 5.75 3.74 0.56
C THR A 15 5.83 3.06 -0.79
N GLY A 16 6.33 1.82 -0.79
CA GLY A 16 6.48 1.05 -2.01
C GLY A 16 7.95 0.88 -2.39
N ASN A 17 8.19 0.03 -3.37
CA ASN A 17 9.53 -0.34 -3.81
C ASN A 17 9.48 -0.90 -5.25
N PRO A 18 10.65 -1.07 -5.92
CA PRO A 18 10.68 -1.55 -7.30
C PRO A 18 10.12 -2.96 -7.50
N ALA A 19 10.10 -3.81 -6.47
CA ALA A 19 9.53 -5.16 -6.59
C ALA A 19 8.02 -5.12 -6.84
N MET A 20 7.35 -3.99 -6.58
CA MET A 20 5.93 -3.81 -6.82
C MET A 20 5.57 -3.56 -8.28
N THR A 21 6.52 -3.61 -9.19
CA THR A 21 6.24 -3.47 -10.63
C THR A 21 5.65 -4.73 -11.26
N VAL A 22 5.43 -5.79 -10.48
CA VAL A 22 4.73 -6.99 -10.97
C VAL A 22 3.27 -6.67 -11.29
N GLY A 23 2.74 -7.33 -12.32
CA GLY A 23 1.35 -7.15 -12.71
C GLY A 23 0.38 -7.52 -11.60
N GLY A 24 -0.71 -6.77 -11.47
CA GLY A 24 -1.74 -7.02 -10.47
C GLY A 24 -1.65 -6.17 -9.20
N THR A 25 -0.52 -5.49 -8.94
CA THR A 25 -0.42 -4.61 -7.77
C THR A 25 -1.36 -3.41 -7.87
N GLY A 26 -1.60 -2.91 -9.08
CA GLY A 26 -2.59 -1.85 -9.32
C GLY A 26 -4.02 -2.30 -9.01
N ASP A 27 -4.34 -3.56 -9.29
CA ASP A 27 -5.65 -4.13 -8.98
C ASP A 27 -5.85 -4.23 -7.46
N VAL A 28 -4.81 -4.59 -6.72
CA VAL A 28 -4.85 -4.61 -5.25
C VAL A 28 -5.10 -3.20 -4.72
N LEU A 29 -4.40 -2.19 -5.23
CA LEU A 29 -4.60 -0.79 -4.85
C LEU A 29 -6.05 -0.37 -5.10
N SER A 30 -6.58 -0.66 -6.28
CA SER A 30 -7.96 -0.32 -6.64
C SER A 30 -8.97 -0.97 -5.68
N GLY A 31 -8.72 -2.22 -5.30
CA GLY A 31 -9.57 -2.94 -4.34
C GLY A 31 -9.55 -2.29 -2.96
N ILE A 32 -8.38 -1.87 -2.47
CA ILE A 32 -8.27 -1.19 -1.17
C ILE A 32 -9.05 0.13 -1.20
N VAL A 33 -8.86 0.94 -2.24
CA VAL A 33 -9.53 2.24 -2.38
C VAL A 33 -11.05 2.04 -2.43
N ALA A 34 -11.53 1.11 -3.27
CA ALA A 34 -12.96 0.83 -3.38
C ALA A 34 -13.54 0.35 -2.05
N GLY A 35 -12.83 -0.51 -1.33
CA GLY A 35 -13.27 -0.99 -0.01
C GLY A 35 -13.39 0.12 1.02
N LEU A 36 -12.44 1.05 1.05
CA LEU A 36 -12.48 2.20 1.95
C LEU A 36 -13.64 3.13 1.60
N MET A 37 -13.88 3.38 0.32
CA MET A 37 -15.01 4.20 -0.13
C MET A 37 -16.35 3.55 0.22
N ALA A 38 -16.45 2.23 0.13
CA ALA A 38 -17.63 1.50 0.53
C ALA A 38 -17.94 1.66 2.03
N GLN A 39 -16.93 1.93 2.85
CA GLN A 39 -17.09 2.20 4.28
C GLN A 39 -17.34 3.69 4.59
N GLY A 40 -17.53 4.52 3.57
CA GLY A 40 -17.84 5.93 3.74
C GLY A 40 -16.63 6.87 3.75
N VAL A 41 -15.44 6.37 3.46
CA VAL A 41 -14.24 7.22 3.34
C VAL A 41 -14.33 7.99 2.02
N THR A 42 -14.04 9.30 2.07
CA THR A 42 -14.08 10.14 0.86
C THR A 42 -13.02 9.70 -0.15
N GLU A 43 -13.25 10.01 -1.42
CA GLU A 43 -12.39 9.57 -2.52
C GLU A 43 -10.91 9.94 -2.32
N PHE A 44 -10.63 11.19 -1.98
CA PHE A 44 -9.25 11.63 -1.77
C PHE A 44 -8.60 10.89 -0.59
N LYS A 45 -9.30 10.82 0.54
CA LYS A 45 -8.77 10.13 1.74
C LYS A 45 -8.60 8.64 1.49
N ALA A 46 -9.53 8.01 0.78
CA ALA A 46 -9.43 6.59 0.42
C ALA A 46 -8.21 6.35 -0.48
N SER A 47 -7.97 7.23 -1.44
CA SER A 47 -6.82 7.13 -2.34
C SER A 47 -5.50 7.30 -1.61
N VAL A 48 -5.41 8.28 -0.69
CA VAL A 48 -4.21 8.51 0.13
C VAL A 48 -3.94 7.29 1.03
N ALA A 49 -4.95 6.85 1.77
CA ALA A 49 -4.81 5.70 2.66
C ALA A 49 -4.52 4.42 1.88
N GLY A 50 -5.21 4.22 0.75
CA GLY A 50 -5.01 3.05 -0.09
C GLY A 50 -3.60 2.99 -0.66
N ALA A 51 -3.07 4.10 -1.14
CA ALA A 51 -1.71 4.16 -1.66
C ALA A 51 -0.69 3.84 -0.57
N PHE A 52 -0.89 4.37 0.65
CA PHE A 52 -0.02 4.05 1.78
C PHE A 52 -0.09 2.57 2.15
N ILE A 53 -1.30 2.02 2.31
CA ILE A 53 -1.49 0.63 2.70
C ILE A 53 -0.87 -0.32 1.66
N ASN A 54 -1.13 -0.05 0.38
CA ASN A 54 -0.59 -0.87 -0.71
C ASN A 54 0.94 -0.83 -0.73
N GLY A 55 1.53 0.35 -0.64
CA GLY A 55 2.97 0.52 -0.63
C GLY A 55 3.63 -0.08 0.62
N ALA A 56 3.02 0.12 1.79
CA ALA A 56 3.53 -0.46 3.03
C ALA A 56 3.45 -1.99 3.03
N ALA A 57 2.38 -2.56 2.49
CA ALA A 57 2.27 -4.01 2.33
C ALA A 57 3.36 -4.54 1.39
N GLY A 58 3.65 -3.82 0.30
CA GLY A 58 4.74 -4.16 -0.61
C GLY A 58 6.10 -4.09 0.06
N ASP A 59 6.35 -3.07 0.88
CA ASP A 59 7.60 -2.95 1.63
C ASP A 59 7.76 -4.09 2.64
N LEU A 60 6.68 -4.47 3.32
CA LEU A 60 6.69 -5.60 4.24
C LEU A 60 6.92 -6.92 3.49
N ALA A 61 6.31 -7.09 2.32
CA ALA A 61 6.50 -8.26 1.49
C ALA A 61 7.96 -8.44 1.07
N VAL A 62 8.65 -7.35 0.73
CA VAL A 62 10.06 -7.40 0.38
C VAL A 62 10.91 -7.84 1.57
N VAL A 63 10.59 -7.36 2.78
CA VAL A 63 11.28 -7.78 4.00
C VAL A 63 11.12 -9.28 4.24
N GLU A 64 9.93 -9.83 4.04
CA GLU A 64 9.63 -11.24 4.30
C GLU A 64 9.99 -12.17 3.14
N LEU A 65 9.79 -11.75 1.90
CA LEU A 65 9.85 -12.60 0.71
C LEU A 65 10.94 -12.19 -0.29
N GLY A 66 11.64 -11.09 -0.03
CA GLY A 66 12.59 -10.54 -0.99
C GLY A 66 11.87 -10.00 -2.22
N ASN A 67 12.52 -10.12 -3.39
CA ASN A 67 11.98 -9.62 -4.65
C ASN A 67 11.05 -10.61 -5.37
N HIS A 68 10.65 -11.69 -4.70
CA HIS A 68 9.81 -12.74 -5.27
C HIS A 68 8.35 -12.60 -4.86
N LEU A 69 7.87 -11.38 -4.61
CA LEU A 69 6.49 -11.16 -4.22
C LEU A 69 5.53 -11.31 -5.41
N ALA A 70 4.33 -11.79 -5.12
CA ALA A 70 3.20 -11.83 -6.06
C ALA A 70 2.08 -10.92 -5.51
N PRO A 71 1.13 -10.47 -6.36
CA PRO A 71 0.02 -9.62 -5.89
C PRO A 71 -0.76 -10.21 -4.72
N THR A 72 -0.94 -11.54 -4.69
CA THR A 72 -1.65 -12.22 -3.60
C THR A 72 -0.92 -12.09 -2.27
N ASP A 73 0.40 -11.93 -2.27
CA ASP A 73 1.18 -11.72 -1.05
C ASP A 73 0.82 -10.38 -0.40
N LEU A 74 0.53 -9.35 -1.21
CA LEU A 74 0.09 -8.04 -0.71
C LEU A 74 -1.23 -8.16 0.03
N ILE A 75 -2.17 -8.93 -0.52
CA ILE A 75 -3.50 -9.11 0.07
C ILE A 75 -3.39 -9.68 1.47
N HIS A 76 -2.53 -10.67 1.69
CA HIS A 76 -2.33 -11.28 3.00
C HIS A 76 -1.69 -10.34 4.02
N LEU A 77 -0.95 -9.33 3.57
CA LEU A 77 -0.25 -8.40 4.44
C LEU A 77 -1.06 -7.15 4.78
N ILE A 78 -2.14 -6.86 4.02
CA ILE A 78 -2.97 -5.69 4.25
C ILE A 78 -3.50 -5.61 5.69
N PRO A 79 -4.07 -6.68 6.29
CA PRO A 79 -4.55 -6.60 7.67
C PRO A 79 -3.44 -6.28 8.67
N LYS A 80 -2.22 -6.74 8.44
CA LYS A 80 -1.08 -6.43 9.31
C LYS A 80 -0.76 -4.94 9.28
N ILE A 81 -0.75 -4.34 8.09
CA ILE A 81 -0.50 -2.91 7.93
C ILE A 81 -1.62 -2.07 8.55
N MET A 82 -2.88 -2.49 8.41
CA MET A 82 -4.01 -1.77 9.00
C MET A 82 -3.95 -1.78 10.52
N ASN A 83 -3.49 -2.87 11.13
CA ASN A 83 -3.34 -2.97 12.58
C ASN A 83 -2.09 -2.24 13.08
N GLU A 84 -1.02 -2.24 12.31
CA GLU A 84 0.25 -1.64 12.70
C GLU A 84 0.90 -0.95 11.48
N PRO A 85 0.46 0.28 11.17
CA PRO A 85 0.84 0.96 9.92
C PRO A 85 2.34 1.16 9.71
N MET A 86 3.13 1.19 10.78
CA MET A 86 4.57 1.40 10.69
C MET A 86 5.39 0.10 10.78
N LEU A 87 4.73 -1.06 10.75
CA LEU A 87 5.39 -2.36 10.89
C LEU A 87 6.50 -2.57 9.84
N HIS A 88 6.23 -2.21 8.59
CA HIS A 88 7.19 -2.36 7.51
C HIS A 88 8.51 -1.61 7.77
N LYS A 89 8.44 -0.43 8.42
CA LYS A 89 9.63 0.36 8.77
C LYS A 89 10.37 -0.25 9.94
N LYS A 90 9.65 -0.74 10.94
CA LYS A 90 10.26 -1.40 12.11
C LYS A 90 11.06 -2.62 11.68
N LEU A 91 10.49 -3.47 10.82
CA LEU A 91 11.15 -4.69 10.37
C LEU A 91 12.30 -4.39 9.42
N SER A 92 12.18 -3.39 8.55
CA SER A 92 13.26 -2.96 7.68
C SER A 92 14.46 -2.45 8.47
N ALA A 93 14.22 -1.74 9.56
CA ALA A 93 15.29 -1.16 10.39
C ALA A 93 16.11 -2.22 11.12
N THR A 94 15.58 -3.43 11.31
CA THR A 94 16.27 -4.52 12.00
C THR A 94 17.10 -5.40 11.05
N GLN A 95 17.02 -5.14 9.77
CA GLN A 95 17.76 -5.87 8.75
C GLN A 95 18.94 -5.06 8.23
#